data_d2bdcc0986583aa64085bf1e37c2bb6b
#
_entry.id   d2bdcc0986583aa64085bf1e37c2bb6b
#
_cell.length_a   1.000
_cell.length_b   1.000
_cell.length_c   1.000
_cell.angle_alpha   90.00
_cell.angle_beta   90.00
_cell.angle_gamma   90.00
#
_symmetry.space_group_name_H-M   'P 1'
#
loop_
_entity.id
_entity.type
_entity.pdbx_description
1 polymer ?
#
loop_
_entity_poly.entity_id
_entity_poly.type
_entity_poly.pdbx_seq_one_letter_code
_entity_poly.pdbx_strand_id
1 'polypeptide(L)'
;MTKLLCSFFILTVILFGTFPSYADEVYRLRLFFGLSLPGGGGVSLEQWQAFQNDEIVKTFDGFNVVDSVGYYKGKPERSKVVTVIVDDQGVEKAKMLASLYARRFGQDSVMLVKVPVAEWDFIGPDYKSTTKE
;
A
#
# COMPACT_ATOMS: atom_id res chain seq x y z
N MET A 1 -58.63 37.37 -35.64
CA MET A 1 -58.28 36.45 -34.55
C MET A 1 -56.85 35.91 -34.80
N THR A 2 -55.87 36.59 -34.24
CA THR A 2 -54.46 36.23 -34.39
C THR A 2 -54.04 35.50 -33.11
N LYS A 3 -53.76 34.18 -33.23
CA LYS A 3 -53.22 33.39 -32.14
C LYS A 3 -51.69 33.60 -32.04
N LEU A 4 -51.26 34.28 -30.97
CA LEU A 4 -49.87 34.36 -30.63
C LEU A 4 -49.38 33.01 -30.11
N LEU A 5 -48.50 32.36 -30.86
CA LEU A 5 -47.76 31.19 -30.42
C LEU A 5 -46.50 31.71 -29.65
N CYS A 6 -46.56 31.69 -28.35
CA CYS A 6 -45.36 31.86 -27.52
C CYS A 6 -44.55 30.59 -27.56
N SER A 7 -43.47 30.61 -28.35
CA SER A 7 -42.48 29.52 -28.37
C SER A 7 -41.59 29.69 -27.16
N PHE A 8 -41.79 28.87 -26.15
CA PHE A 8 -40.91 28.78 -24.97
C PHE A 8 -39.67 27.97 -25.35
N PHE A 9 -38.57 28.66 -25.64
CA PHE A 9 -37.26 28.02 -25.80
C PHE A 9 -36.72 27.71 -24.41
N ILE A 10 -36.84 26.46 -23.97
CA ILE A 10 -36.19 25.97 -22.77
C ILE A 10 -34.72 25.75 -23.10
N LEU A 11 -33.87 26.71 -22.69
CA LEU A 11 -32.42 26.56 -22.76
C LEU A 11 -31.99 25.64 -21.62
N THR A 12 -31.79 24.34 -21.90
CA THR A 12 -31.23 23.40 -20.96
C THR A 12 -29.72 23.62 -20.89
N VAL A 13 -29.29 24.37 -19.88
CA VAL A 13 -27.88 24.51 -19.54
C VAL A 13 -27.42 23.19 -18.91
N ILE A 14 -26.76 22.33 -19.70
CA ILE A 14 -26.06 21.16 -19.17
C ILE A 14 -24.79 21.67 -18.51
N LEU A 15 -24.82 21.82 -17.17
CA LEU A 15 -23.63 22.01 -16.38
C LEU A 15 -22.85 20.68 -16.40
N PHE A 16 -21.87 20.59 -17.27
CA PHE A 16 -20.82 19.59 -17.14
C PHE A 16 -19.98 19.96 -15.92
N GLY A 17 -20.39 19.48 -14.76
CA GLY A 17 -19.55 19.49 -13.57
C GLY A 17 -18.32 18.61 -13.87
N THR A 18 -17.16 19.24 -14.04
CA THR A 18 -15.89 18.53 -14.00
C THR A 18 -15.71 18.08 -12.55
N PHE A 19 -16.07 16.82 -12.26
CA PHE A 19 -15.67 16.21 -11.01
C PHE A 19 -14.15 16.10 -11.05
N PRO A 20 -13.43 16.62 -10.03
CA PRO A 20 -12.01 16.36 -9.93
C PRO A 20 -11.84 14.85 -9.86
N SER A 21 -11.15 14.28 -10.83
CA SER A 21 -10.69 12.90 -10.76
C SER A 21 -9.65 12.88 -9.65
N TYR A 22 -10.06 12.46 -8.45
CA TYR A 22 -9.11 12.09 -7.42
C TYR A 22 -8.41 10.84 -7.95
N ALA A 23 -7.17 10.99 -8.41
CA ALA A 23 -6.31 9.84 -8.58
C ALA A 23 -6.25 9.14 -7.21
N ASP A 24 -6.55 7.84 -7.18
CA ASP A 24 -6.51 7.08 -5.94
C ASP A 24 -5.14 7.27 -5.29
N GLU A 25 -5.13 7.72 -4.04
CA GLU A 25 -3.89 7.91 -3.31
C GLU A 25 -3.19 6.56 -3.17
N VAL A 26 -1.91 6.54 -3.52
CA VAL A 26 -1.07 5.35 -3.48
C VAL A 26 0.03 5.55 -2.46
N TYR A 27 0.33 4.52 -1.70
CA TYR A 27 1.27 4.57 -0.60
C TYR A 27 2.33 3.49 -0.74
N ARG A 28 3.55 3.84 -0.41
CA ARG A 28 4.60 2.87 -0.11
C ARG A 28 4.56 2.52 1.36
N LEU A 29 4.28 1.26 1.65
CA LEU A 29 4.36 0.72 3.00
C LEU A 29 5.67 -0.01 3.21
N ARG A 30 6.19 0.09 4.43
CA ARG A 30 7.24 -0.79 4.95
C ARG A 30 6.77 -1.39 6.25
N LEU A 31 6.72 -2.72 6.32
CA LEU A 31 6.37 -3.47 7.51
C LEU A 31 7.62 -4.15 8.04
N PHE A 32 7.90 -3.95 9.32
CA PHE A 32 9.07 -4.51 9.99
C PHE A 32 8.64 -5.67 10.89
N PHE A 33 8.79 -6.88 10.37
CA PHE A 33 8.46 -8.11 11.09
C PHE A 33 9.65 -8.56 11.92
N GLY A 34 9.61 -8.32 13.22
CA GLY A 34 10.66 -8.71 14.15
C GLY A 34 10.80 -10.22 14.24
N LEU A 35 12.02 -10.71 14.30
CA LEU A 35 12.33 -12.14 14.40
C LEU A 35 12.73 -12.56 15.84
N SER A 36 12.92 -11.63 16.75
CA SER A 36 13.18 -11.90 18.17
C SER A 36 11.88 -11.95 18.96
N LEU A 37 11.80 -12.83 19.95
CA LEU A 37 10.66 -12.91 20.86
C LEU A 37 10.96 -12.18 22.18
N PRO A 38 9.96 -11.50 22.78
CA PRO A 38 10.14 -10.77 24.03
C PRO A 38 10.67 -11.62 25.21
N GLY A 39 10.29 -12.90 25.25
CA GLY A 39 10.69 -13.87 26.26
C GLY A 39 11.96 -14.66 25.94
N GLY A 40 12.67 -14.32 24.88
CA GLY A 40 13.78 -15.09 24.34
C GLY A 40 13.36 -16.04 23.22
N GLY A 41 14.33 -16.48 22.42
CA GLY A 41 14.09 -17.23 21.20
C GLY A 41 13.73 -16.33 20.01
N GLY A 42 13.21 -16.92 18.95
CA GLY A 42 12.91 -16.17 17.72
C GLY A 42 11.96 -16.90 16.79
N VAL A 43 11.53 -16.18 15.77
CA VAL A 43 10.82 -16.75 14.61
C VAL A 43 11.86 -17.42 13.72
N SER A 44 11.72 -18.73 13.48
CA SER A 44 12.64 -19.47 12.62
C SER A 44 12.47 -19.08 11.14
N LEU A 45 13.46 -19.40 10.32
CA LEU A 45 13.36 -19.19 8.87
C LEU A 45 12.17 -19.95 8.28
N GLU A 46 11.94 -21.18 8.73
CA GLU A 46 10.82 -22.01 8.28
C GLU A 46 9.46 -21.38 8.66
N GLN A 47 9.32 -20.90 9.89
CA GLN A 47 8.11 -20.20 10.34
C GLN A 47 7.87 -18.91 9.54
N TRP A 48 8.93 -18.15 9.27
CA TRP A 48 8.83 -16.97 8.42
C TRP A 48 8.40 -17.32 6.99
N GLN A 49 9.03 -18.33 6.37
CA GLN A 49 8.69 -18.76 5.01
C GLN A 49 7.25 -19.23 4.91
N ALA A 50 6.75 -19.96 5.90
CA ALA A 50 5.36 -20.38 5.96
C ALA A 50 4.42 -19.14 6.05
N PHE A 51 4.72 -18.18 6.93
CA PHE A 51 3.95 -16.95 7.02
C PHE A 51 3.98 -16.13 5.72
N GLN A 52 5.15 -15.99 5.11
CA GLN A 52 5.30 -15.30 3.84
C GLN A 52 4.45 -15.94 2.74
N ASN A 53 4.51 -17.24 2.58
CA ASN A 53 3.82 -17.98 1.51
C ASN A 53 2.31 -18.07 1.75
N ASP A 54 1.90 -18.27 2.99
CA ASP A 54 0.50 -18.51 3.32
C ASP A 54 -0.31 -17.23 3.52
N GLU A 55 0.34 -16.15 3.92
CA GLU A 55 -0.33 -14.91 4.28
C GLU A 55 0.07 -13.73 3.37
N ILE A 56 1.36 -13.41 3.24
CA ILE A 56 1.80 -12.22 2.50
C ILE A 56 1.54 -12.38 1.00
N VAL A 57 1.93 -13.52 0.43
CA VAL A 57 1.73 -13.83 -1.00
C VAL A 57 0.25 -13.83 -1.38
N LYS A 58 -0.64 -14.24 -0.48
CA LYS A 58 -2.09 -14.23 -0.72
C LYS A 58 -2.71 -12.84 -0.54
N THR A 59 -2.02 -11.94 0.15
CA THR A 59 -2.51 -10.58 0.44
C THR A 59 -2.13 -9.58 -0.64
N PHE A 60 -0.91 -9.70 -1.19
CA PHE A 60 -0.34 -8.75 -2.15
C PHE A 60 0.19 -9.46 -3.39
N ASP A 61 -0.16 -8.95 -4.56
CA ASP A 61 0.32 -9.48 -5.85
C ASP A 61 1.82 -9.21 -6.07
N GLY A 62 2.35 -8.14 -5.50
CA GLY A 62 3.77 -7.78 -5.61
C GLY A 62 4.28 -7.10 -4.36
N PHE A 63 5.44 -7.53 -3.88
CA PHE A 63 6.13 -6.96 -2.73
C PHE A 63 7.60 -7.36 -2.75
N ASN A 64 8.41 -6.64 -1.98
CA ASN A 64 9.80 -6.97 -1.74
C ASN A 64 10.01 -7.37 -0.28
N VAL A 65 10.91 -8.32 -0.04
CA VAL A 65 11.34 -8.71 1.29
C VAL A 65 12.85 -8.56 1.39
N VAL A 66 13.33 -7.89 2.42
CA VAL A 66 14.75 -7.78 2.72
C VAL A 66 15.02 -8.12 4.18
N ASP A 67 16.18 -8.70 4.45
CA ASP A 67 16.69 -8.87 5.80
C ASP A 67 17.20 -7.54 6.33
N SER A 68 16.91 -7.26 7.59
CA SER A 68 17.35 -6.04 8.27
C SER A 68 17.83 -6.34 9.68
N VAL A 69 18.80 -5.57 10.12
CA VAL A 69 19.22 -5.51 11.52
C VAL A 69 19.03 -4.08 11.99
N GLY A 70 18.09 -3.88 12.89
CA GLY A 70 17.90 -2.61 13.59
C GLY A 70 18.53 -2.63 14.97
N TYR A 71 18.54 -1.47 15.62
CA TYR A 71 19.00 -1.35 17.01
C TYR A 71 17.91 -0.66 17.83
N TYR A 72 17.54 -1.26 18.93
CA TYR A 72 16.62 -0.68 19.88
C TYR A 72 17.25 -0.69 21.27
N LYS A 73 17.36 0.49 21.90
CA LYS A 73 18.03 0.65 23.20
C LYS A 73 19.42 -0.02 23.25
N GLY A 74 20.20 0.15 22.17
CA GLY A 74 21.56 -0.39 22.04
C GLY A 74 21.67 -1.89 21.76
N LYS A 75 20.54 -2.58 21.56
CA LYS A 75 20.51 -4.02 21.25
C LYS A 75 20.16 -4.24 19.80
N PRO A 76 20.89 -5.11 19.05
CA PRO A 76 20.54 -5.47 17.69
C PRO A 76 19.28 -6.34 17.66
N GLU A 77 18.40 -6.05 16.71
CA GLU A 77 17.18 -6.81 16.45
C GLU A 77 17.09 -7.14 14.96
N ARG A 78 16.98 -8.42 14.66
CA ARG A 78 16.77 -8.89 13.29
C ARG A 78 15.30 -8.77 12.91
N SER A 79 15.06 -8.38 11.66
CA SER A 79 13.71 -8.32 11.10
C SER A 79 13.69 -8.68 9.63
N LYS A 80 12.50 -9.03 9.14
CA LYS A 80 12.16 -9.03 7.73
C LYS A 80 11.41 -7.75 7.42
N VAL A 81 11.83 -7.01 6.42
CA VAL A 81 11.17 -5.78 5.99
C VAL A 81 10.44 -6.05 4.68
N VAL A 82 9.13 -5.97 4.71
CA VAL A 82 8.27 -6.09 3.53
C VAL A 82 7.94 -4.69 3.03
N THR A 83 8.22 -4.44 1.75
CA THR A 83 7.88 -3.19 1.08
C THR A 83 6.85 -3.46 0.00
N VAL A 84 5.75 -2.70 -0.01
CA VAL A 84 4.65 -2.84 -0.96
C VAL A 84 4.09 -1.46 -1.33
N ILE A 85 3.63 -1.33 -2.58
CA ILE A 85 2.90 -0.15 -3.06
C ILE A 85 1.41 -0.52 -3.10
N VAL A 86 0.57 0.25 -2.43
CA VAL A 86 -0.86 -0.07 -2.25
C VAL A 86 -1.72 1.20 -2.19
N ASP A 87 -3.02 1.01 -2.42
CA ASP A 87 -4.08 1.96 -2.13
C ASP A 87 -4.52 1.92 -0.65
N ASP A 88 -5.55 2.65 -0.29
CA ASP A 88 -6.10 2.65 1.08
C ASP A 88 -6.61 1.27 1.52
N GLN A 89 -7.20 0.47 0.62
CA GLN A 89 -7.61 -0.89 0.95
C GLN A 89 -6.41 -1.78 1.26
N GLY A 90 -5.34 -1.63 0.50
CA GLY A 90 -4.08 -2.33 0.73
C GLY A 90 -3.44 -1.93 2.06
N VAL A 91 -3.57 -0.68 2.48
CA VAL A 91 -3.12 -0.23 3.82
C VAL A 91 -3.85 -0.99 4.93
N GLU A 92 -5.17 -1.14 4.84
CA GLU A 92 -5.94 -1.88 5.84
C GLU A 92 -5.59 -3.38 5.84
N LYS A 93 -5.40 -4.00 4.66
CA LYS A 93 -4.90 -5.38 4.55
C LYS A 93 -3.53 -5.54 5.23
N ALA A 94 -2.63 -4.57 5.02
CA ALA A 94 -1.31 -4.58 5.65
C ALA A 94 -1.38 -4.51 7.18
N LYS A 95 -2.27 -3.67 7.73
CA LYS A 95 -2.50 -3.59 9.19
C LYS A 95 -3.04 -4.90 9.76
N MET A 96 -3.98 -5.54 9.05
CA MET A 96 -4.52 -6.84 9.46
C MET A 96 -3.44 -7.92 9.44
N LEU A 97 -2.59 -7.93 8.41
CA LEU A 97 -1.46 -8.84 8.28
C LEU A 97 -0.43 -8.66 9.42
N ALA A 98 -0.09 -7.39 9.74
CA ALA A 98 0.79 -7.06 10.84
C ALA A 98 0.23 -7.54 12.19
N SER A 99 -1.05 -7.34 12.43
CA SER A 99 -1.76 -7.82 13.62
C SER A 99 -1.78 -9.36 13.71
N LEU A 100 -1.99 -10.03 12.58
CA LEU A 100 -1.95 -11.49 12.52
C LEU A 100 -0.55 -12.03 12.89
N TYR A 101 0.51 -11.43 12.35
CA TYR A 101 1.88 -11.79 12.69
C TYR A 101 2.16 -11.62 14.18
N ALA A 102 1.83 -10.46 14.73
CA ALA A 102 2.02 -10.18 16.15
C ALA A 102 1.33 -11.21 17.05
N ARG A 103 0.08 -11.57 16.74
CA ARG A 103 -0.64 -12.61 17.50
C ARG A 103 -0.03 -13.99 17.33
N ARG A 104 0.31 -14.37 16.10
CA ARG A 104 0.84 -15.72 15.79
C ARG A 104 2.17 -15.99 16.45
N PHE A 105 3.05 -15.00 16.48
CA PHE A 105 4.43 -15.14 16.95
C PHE A 105 4.70 -14.42 18.28
N GLY A 106 3.66 -14.00 19.01
CA GLY A 106 3.82 -13.38 20.32
C GLY A 106 4.65 -12.09 20.32
N GLN A 107 4.55 -11.30 19.23
CA GLN A 107 5.21 -10.01 19.12
C GLN A 107 4.36 -8.93 19.78
N ASP A 108 4.99 -7.95 20.42
CA ASP A 108 4.27 -6.79 20.97
C ASP A 108 3.61 -5.96 19.87
N SER A 109 4.30 -5.79 18.75
CA SER A 109 3.81 -5.03 17.60
C SER A 109 4.64 -5.32 16.33
N VAL A 110 4.11 -4.89 15.21
CA VAL A 110 4.82 -4.77 13.93
C VAL A 110 4.81 -3.29 13.56
N MET A 111 5.99 -2.71 13.35
CA MET A 111 6.08 -1.32 12.88
C MET A 111 5.67 -1.24 11.42
N LEU A 112 4.73 -0.33 11.11
CA LEU A 112 4.32 0.00 9.76
C LEU A 112 4.63 1.46 9.47
N VAL A 113 5.37 1.71 8.39
CA VAL A 113 5.64 3.05 7.88
C VAL A 113 4.85 3.25 6.60
N LYS A 114 4.04 4.31 6.54
CA LYS A 114 3.23 4.68 5.37
C LYS A 114 3.75 5.99 4.80
N VAL A 115 4.09 6.01 3.51
CA VAL A 115 4.57 7.20 2.81
C VAL A 115 3.75 7.38 1.53
N PRO A 116 3.15 8.57 1.28
CA PRO A 116 2.50 8.85 0.01
C PRO A 116 3.49 8.74 -1.15
N VAL A 117 3.05 8.18 -2.27
CA VAL A 117 3.84 8.04 -3.49
C VAL A 117 3.31 9.03 -4.52
N ALA A 118 4.17 9.97 -4.92
CA ALA A 118 3.80 11.00 -5.89
C ALA A 118 3.69 10.42 -7.31
N GLU A 119 4.54 9.45 -7.63
CA GLU A 119 4.59 8.81 -8.94
C GLU A 119 5.15 7.39 -8.81
N TRP A 120 4.58 6.45 -9.51
CA TRP A 120 5.11 5.10 -9.68
C TRP A 120 4.66 4.54 -11.02
N ASP A 121 5.50 3.73 -11.65
CA ASP A 121 5.20 3.13 -12.95
C ASP A 121 6.02 1.86 -13.18
N PHE A 122 5.55 1.02 -14.10
CA PHE A 122 6.29 -0.11 -14.64
C PHE A 122 6.88 0.28 -15.99
N ILE A 123 8.18 0.59 -16.02
CA ILE A 123 8.87 1.02 -17.22
C ILE A 123 9.27 -0.21 -18.04
N GLY A 124 8.70 -0.34 -19.22
CA GLY A 124 9.00 -1.41 -20.17
C GLY A 124 10.22 -1.10 -21.06
N PRO A 125 10.68 -2.08 -21.85
CA PRO A 125 11.88 -1.96 -22.70
C PRO A 125 11.74 -0.92 -23.82
N ASP A 126 10.51 -0.59 -24.22
CA ASP A 126 10.24 0.34 -25.33
C ASP A 126 10.00 1.79 -24.87
N TYR A 127 10.30 2.09 -23.60
CA TYR A 127 10.14 3.45 -23.07
C TYR A 127 11.01 4.46 -23.85
N LYS A 128 10.38 5.56 -24.27
CA LYS A 128 11.06 6.70 -24.89
C LYS A 128 10.81 7.95 -24.07
N SER A 129 11.88 8.66 -23.71
CA SER A 129 11.77 9.94 -23.01
C SER A 129 10.99 10.96 -23.88
N THR A 130 10.06 11.66 -23.26
CA THR A 130 9.34 12.79 -23.88
C THR A 130 10.05 14.11 -23.68
N THR A 131 11.18 14.12 -22.95
CA THR A 131 11.99 15.35 -22.76
C THR A 131 12.64 15.72 -24.07
N LYS A 132 12.22 16.83 -24.65
CA LYS A 132 12.93 17.47 -25.79
C LYS A 132 14.20 18.10 -25.22
N GLU A 133 15.38 17.75 -25.80
CA GLU A 133 16.60 18.48 -25.60
C GLU A 133 16.51 19.93 -26.11
#